data_4bc783831866e24f6e2d57b26cd4137e
#
_entry.id   4bc783831866e24f6e2d57b26cd4137e
#
_cell.length_a   1.000
_cell.length_b   1.000
_cell.length_c   1.000
_cell.angle_alpha   90.00
_cell.angle_beta   90.00
_cell.angle_gamma   90.00
#
_symmetry.space_group_name_H-M   'P 1'
#
loop_
_entity.id
_entity.type
_entity.pdbx_description
1 polymer ?
#
loop_
_entity_poly.entity_id
_entity_poly.type
_entity_poly.pdbx_seq_one_letter_code
_entity_poly.pdbx_strand_id
1 'polypeptide(L)'
;MNTVGLTNPYLTQEKSPPVAQSYRYRKWLERGYQPSLAPIEVDSEIGTLIGQMGWAGGHAHRNGYLWGSAGNMGALMTETVDSGYLLPIEESPRGRLPAAITVNNLVGRHILLTKSGCRLDLVELEHPSLNVTILEMESDGVHYRMRYGTPTISELARTGSKPPKPTSEFFHYMLVFDQLGDYEFNALVHLQPKFLNLISRSEHGVPERFYDFLKGYEPETPIIYDSVGGIGLVMEKAPGIPELSFQSLQLFQGEDLPDRSADQFRHVVYWIGHGTFSRGVDILDSYRHAEYFEAAARMAWEANQTNIDSQAYSEETVSCILDEFAANQLPEPDQTSVTEPSSTESSSETGNLYNYP
;
A
#
# COMPACT_ATOMS: atom_id res chain seq x y z
N MET A 1 9.57 0.24 21.27
CA MET A 1 8.57 -0.09 20.24
C MET A 1 7.20 0.05 20.87
N ASN A 2 6.46 1.09 20.55
CA ASN A 2 5.04 1.09 20.83
C ASN A 2 4.44 0.19 19.75
N THR A 3 4.10 -1.04 20.12
CA THR A 3 3.24 -1.87 19.30
C THR A 3 1.99 -1.04 19.00
N VAL A 4 1.81 -0.64 17.75
CA VAL A 4 0.50 -0.19 17.27
C VAL A 4 -0.42 -1.31 17.71
N GLY A 5 -1.26 -1.04 18.71
CA GLY A 5 -2.12 -2.08 19.28
C GLY A 5 -2.98 -2.62 18.15
N LEU A 6 -2.67 -3.83 17.71
CA LEU A 6 -3.48 -4.51 16.70
C LEU A 6 -4.87 -4.67 17.29
N THR A 7 -5.80 -3.87 16.80
CA THR A 7 -7.15 -3.78 17.36
C THR A 7 -8.09 -4.81 16.74
N ASN A 8 -7.65 -5.50 15.67
CA ASN A 8 -8.47 -6.53 15.04
C ASN A 8 -8.65 -7.73 15.99
N PRO A 9 -9.86 -7.97 16.51
CA PRO A 9 -10.12 -9.03 17.51
C PRO A 9 -9.91 -10.43 16.94
N TYR A 10 -9.79 -10.59 15.63
CA TYR A 10 -9.55 -11.88 14.96
C TYR A 10 -8.07 -12.23 14.84
N LEU A 11 -7.17 -11.30 15.22
CA LEU A 11 -5.73 -11.52 15.24
C LEU A 11 -5.20 -11.90 16.63
N THR A 12 -6.04 -12.04 17.65
CA THR A 12 -5.61 -12.41 19.01
C THR A 12 -5.89 -13.88 19.31
N GLN A 13 -4.92 -14.59 19.87
CA GLN A 13 -5.00 -16.04 20.18
C GLN A 13 -6.02 -16.41 21.26
N GLU A 14 -6.52 -15.48 22.08
CA GLU A 14 -7.16 -15.84 23.35
C GLU A 14 -8.70 -15.79 23.37
N LYS A 15 -9.36 -15.29 22.34
CA LYS A 15 -10.82 -15.22 22.36
C LYS A 15 -11.40 -15.52 20.99
N SER A 16 -12.29 -16.50 20.93
CA SER A 16 -13.26 -16.55 19.82
C SER A 16 -13.89 -15.17 19.73
N PRO A 17 -13.69 -14.44 18.63
CA PRO A 17 -14.13 -13.05 18.54
C PRO A 17 -15.65 -13.01 18.72
N PRO A 18 -16.17 -11.96 19.36
CA PRO A 18 -17.57 -11.69 19.25
C PRO A 18 -17.83 -11.51 17.76
N VAL A 19 -18.61 -12.41 17.17
CA VAL A 19 -19.00 -12.35 15.77
C VAL A 19 -19.84 -11.07 15.60
N ALA A 20 -19.19 -9.93 15.44
CA ALA A 20 -19.82 -8.75 14.89
C ALA A 20 -20.20 -9.14 13.47
N GLN A 21 -21.40 -9.70 13.31
CA GLN A 21 -21.87 -10.20 12.03
C GLN A 21 -22.14 -9.01 11.13
N SER A 22 -21.12 -8.54 10.44
CA SER A 22 -21.33 -7.59 9.37
C SER A 22 -22.37 -8.14 8.39
N TYR A 23 -23.09 -7.27 7.72
CA TYR A 23 -24.03 -7.68 6.68
C TYR A 23 -23.40 -8.63 5.65
N ARG A 24 -22.14 -8.39 5.28
CA ARG A 24 -21.37 -9.22 4.32
C ARG A 24 -21.10 -10.61 4.89
N TYR A 25 -20.68 -10.71 6.15
CA TYR A 25 -20.44 -11.99 6.81
C TYR A 25 -21.72 -12.84 6.88
N ARG A 26 -22.85 -12.22 7.28
CA ARG A 26 -24.15 -12.91 7.28
C ARG A 26 -24.54 -13.40 5.89
N LYS A 27 -24.36 -12.57 4.86
CA LYS A 27 -24.61 -12.97 3.45
C LYS A 27 -23.76 -14.15 3.00
N TRP A 28 -22.53 -14.25 3.49
CA TRP A 28 -21.66 -15.39 3.21
C TRP A 28 -22.17 -16.65 3.90
N LEU A 29 -22.49 -16.57 5.18
CA LEU A 29 -23.08 -17.69 5.93
C LEU A 29 -24.41 -18.15 5.31
N GLU A 30 -25.28 -17.22 4.92
CA GLU A 30 -26.54 -17.52 4.22
C GLU A 30 -26.32 -18.29 2.91
N ARG A 31 -25.19 -18.05 2.23
CA ARG A 31 -24.77 -18.77 1.04
C ARG A 31 -24.07 -20.11 1.34
N GLY A 32 -23.98 -20.47 2.61
CA GLY A 32 -23.35 -21.71 3.06
C GLY A 32 -21.82 -21.68 2.98
N TYR A 33 -21.20 -20.51 2.89
CA TYR A 33 -19.77 -20.37 2.98
C TYR A 33 -19.34 -20.28 4.45
N GLN A 34 -18.42 -21.13 4.83
CA GLN A 34 -17.76 -21.07 6.14
C GLN A 34 -16.33 -20.60 5.89
N PRO A 35 -15.98 -19.36 6.24
CA PRO A 35 -14.59 -18.91 6.14
C PRO A 35 -13.73 -19.82 7.01
N SER A 36 -12.54 -20.17 6.53
CA SER A 36 -11.54 -20.79 7.37
C SER A 36 -11.36 -19.93 8.61
N LEU A 37 -11.72 -20.45 9.77
CA LEU A 37 -11.63 -19.75 11.06
C LEU A 37 -10.29 -20.02 11.74
N ALA A 38 -9.29 -20.52 11.00
CA ALA A 38 -7.96 -20.65 11.58
C ALA A 38 -7.51 -19.24 12.00
N PRO A 39 -7.21 -19.03 13.29
CA PRO A 39 -6.72 -17.75 13.77
C PRO A 39 -5.39 -17.47 13.07
N ILE A 40 -5.25 -16.25 12.53
CA ILE A 40 -3.97 -15.78 12.00
C ILE A 40 -3.14 -15.34 13.21
N GLU A 41 -1.95 -15.88 13.35
CA GLU A 41 -1.01 -15.46 14.40
C GLU A 41 -0.61 -13.99 14.18
N VAL A 42 -0.72 -13.20 15.25
CA VAL A 42 -0.45 -11.75 15.20
C VAL A 42 1.00 -11.47 14.81
N ASP A 43 1.91 -12.29 15.29
CA ASP A 43 3.36 -12.13 15.05
C ASP A 43 3.81 -12.70 13.69
N SER A 44 2.90 -13.31 12.92
CA SER A 44 3.19 -13.73 11.56
C SER A 44 3.23 -12.52 10.61
N GLU A 45 3.96 -12.64 9.50
CA GLU A 45 3.97 -11.60 8.45
C GLU A 45 2.55 -11.25 7.99
N ILE A 46 1.71 -12.25 7.77
CA ILE A 46 0.30 -12.05 7.40
C ILE A 46 -0.45 -11.24 8.47
N GLY A 47 -0.30 -11.60 9.74
CA GLY A 47 -0.95 -10.92 10.86
C GLY A 47 -0.51 -9.46 10.95
N THR A 48 0.78 -9.21 10.84
CA THR A 48 1.37 -7.88 10.82
C THR A 48 0.82 -7.03 9.66
N LEU A 49 0.85 -7.56 8.44
CA LEU A 49 0.36 -6.85 7.25
C LEU A 49 -1.16 -6.55 7.33
N ILE A 50 -1.97 -7.49 7.81
CA ILE A 50 -3.41 -7.26 8.01
C ILE A 50 -3.64 -6.19 9.09
N GLY A 51 -2.87 -6.21 10.18
CA GLY A 51 -2.93 -5.19 11.21
C GLY A 51 -2.59 -3.80 10.66
N GLN A 52 -1.52 -3.70 9.88
CA GLN A 52 -1.13 -2.47 9.19
C GLN A 52 -2.21 -1.98 8.21
N MET A 53 -2.78 -2.88 7.40
CA MET A 53 -3.90 -2.54 6.49
C MET A 53 -5.12 -2.03 7.25
N GLY A 54 -5.45 -2.66 8.39
CA GLY A 54 -6.56 -2.24 9.25
C GLY A 54 -6.33 -0.85 9.82
N TRP A 55 -5.15 -0.60 10.38
CA TRP A 55 -4.80 0.70 10.93
C TRP A 55 -4.80 1.80 9.86
N ALA A 56 -4.10 1.58 8.75
CA ALA A 56 -4.02 2.54 7.65
C ALA A 56 -5.41 2.82 7.04
N GLY A 57 -6.21 1.78 6.81
CA GLY A 57 -7.57 1.91 6.30
C GLY A 57 -8.50 2.67 7.23
N GLY A 58 -8.44 2.38 8.53
CA GLY A 58 -9.21 3.10 9.55
C GLY A 58 -8.79 4.56 9.67
N HIS A 59 -7.47 4.83 9.64
CA HIS A 59 -6.91 6.17 9.69
C HIS A 59 -7.29 6.98 8.44
N ALA A 60 -7.10 6.42 7.25
CA ALA A 60 -7.47 7.05 5.98
C ALA A 60 -8.97 7.40 5.91
N HIS A 61 -9.84 6.50 6.40
CA HIS A 61 -11.28 6.76 6.43
C HIS A 61 -11.63 7.91 7.38
N ARG A 62 -11.07 7.94 8.59
CA ARG A 62 -11.31 9.03 9.58
C ARG A 62 -10.86 10.39 9.06
N ASN A 63 -9.78 10.43 8.29
CA ASN A 63 -9.23 11.67 7.72
C ASN A 63 -9.83 12.07 6.36
N GLY A 64 -10.77 11.28 5.84
CA GLY A 64 -11.43 11.59 4.58
C GLY A 64 -10.61 11.30 3.33
N TYR A 65 -9.58 10.45 3.44
CA TYR A 65 -8.75 9.99 2.31
C TYR A 65 -9.39 8.81 1.56
N LEU A 66 -10.46 8.26 2.11
CA LEU A 66 -11.23 7.16 1.55
C LEU A 66 -12.74 7.36 1.74
N TRP A 67 -13.52 6.85 0.78
CA TRP A 67 -14.98 6.90 0.78
C TRP A 67 -15.54 5.52 0.47
N GLY A 68 -16.40 5.00 1.36
CA GLY A 68 -17.06 3.73 1.12
C GLY A 68 -16.07 2.58 0.89
N SER A 69 -16.07 2.01 -0.32
CA SER A 69 -15.17 0.94 -0.74
C SER A 69 -14.05 1.42 -1.69
N ALA A 70 -13.75 2.71 -1.67
CA ALA A 70 -12.65 3.28 -2.44
C ALA A 70 -11.30 2.92 -1.80
N GLY A 71 -10.25 2.89 -2.63
CA GLY A 71 -8.92 2.50 -2.20
C GLY A 71 -8.72 1.00 -2.05
N ASN A 72 -7.48 0.60 -2.01
CA ASN A 72 -7.06 -0.78 -1.82
C ASN A 72 -5.59 -0.83 -1.39
N MET A 73 -5.17 -1.97 -0.84
CA MET A 73 -3.82 -2.15 -0.32
C MET A 73 -3.33 -3.55 -0.68
N GLY A 74 -2.03 -3.69 -0.86
CA GLY A 74 -1.40 -4.97 -1.13
C GLY A 74 0.05 -5.00 -0.68
N ALA A 75 0.52 -6.21 -0.39
CA ALA A 75 1.90 -6.47 -0.05
C ALA A 75 2.39 -7.76 -0.69
N LEU A 76 3.62 -7.72 -1.19
CA LEU A 76 4.36 -8.90 -1.60
C LEU A 76 4.94 -9.54 -0.35
N MET A 77 4.60 -10.81 -0.11
CA MET A 77 5.07 -11.51 1.07
C MET A 77 6.53 -11.94 0.90
N THR A 78 7.32 -11.71 1.93
CA THR A 78 8.75 -12.03 1.97
C THR A 78 9.00 -13.40 2.60
N GLU A 79 8.15 -13.80 3.52
CA GLU A 79 8.22 -15.09 4.20
C GLU A 79 7.36 -16.15 3.52
N THR A 80 7.70 -17.40 3.75
CA THR A 80 6.87 -18.52 3.32
C THR A 80 5.60 -18.55 4.16
N VAL A 81 4.46 -18.42 3.50
CA VAL A 81 3.15 -18.53 4.17
C VAL A 81 2.95 -19.94 4.69
N ASP A 82 2.58 -20.07 5.96
CA ASP A 82 2.23 -21.36 6.54
C ASP A 82 1.06 -21.98 5.75
N SER A 83 1.25 -23.23 5.32
CA SER A 83 0.26 -23.99 4.56
C SER A 83 -1.07 -24.16 5.29
N GLY A 84 -1.08 -24.03 6.63
CA GLY A 84 -2.31 -24.05 7.43
C GLY A 84 -3.26 -22.90 7.13
N TYR A 85 -2.77 -21.79 6.61
CA TYR A 85 -3.59 -20.63 6.19
C TYR A 85 -4.05 -20.74 4.73
N LEU A 86 -3.42 -21.57 3.92
CA LEU A 86 -3.65 -21.63 2.49
C LEU A 86 -4.60 -22.76 2.12
N LEU A 87 -5.55 -22.48 1.24
CA LEU A 87 -6.34 -23.54 0.59
C LEU A 87 -5.40 -24.47 -0.19
N PRO A 88 -5.70 -25.77 -0.27
CA PRO A 88 -5.03 -26.67 -1.19
C PRO A 88 -5.09 -26.11 -2.64
N ILE A 89 -4.04 -26.32 -3.43
CA ILE A 89 -3.96 -25.80 -4.80
C ILE A 89 -5.16 -26.28 -5.64
N GLU A 90 -5.50 -27.55 -5.51
CA GLU A 90 -6.61 -28.18 -6.24
C GLU A 90 -8.00 -27.62 -5.88
N GLU A 91 -8.16 -27.08 -4.68
CA GLU A 91 -9.39 -26.44 -4.18
C GLU A 91 -9.38 -24.92 -4.32
N SER A 92 -8.27 -24.33 -4.76
CA SER A 92 -8.12 -22.87 -4.89
C SER A 92 -8.68 -22.36 -6.22
N PRO A 93 -9.61 -21.39 -6.20
CA PRO A 93 -10.10 -20.78 -7.44
C PRO A 93 -8.98 -20.17 -8.27
N ARG A 94 -9.05 -20.39 -9.56
CA ARG A 94 -8.07 -19.92 -10.54
C ARG A 94 -8.55 -18.65 -11.23
N GLY A 95 -7.65 -17.69 -11.38
CA GLY A 95 -7.88 -16.49 -12.18
C GLY A 95 -6.78 -16.30 -13.22
N ARG A 96 -6.94 -15.27 -14.07
CA ARG A 96 -5.98 -14.92 -15.11
C ARG A 96 -5.75 -13.41 -15.14
N LEU A 97 -4.51 -13.00 -15.35
CA LEU A 97 -4.13 -11.63 -15.63
C LEU A 97 -4.66 -11.19 -17.03
N PRO A 98 -4.84 -9.88 -17.27
CA PRO A 98 -5.08 -9.36 -18.60
C PRO A 98 -4.04 -9.85 -19.61
N ALA A 99 -4.43 -10.05 -20.86
CA ALA A 99 -3.56 -10.65 -21.88
C ALA A 99 -2.25 -9.89 -22.14
N ALA A 100 -2.21 -8.61 -21.82
CA ALA A 100 -1.02 -7.77 -21.97
C ALA A 100 -0.01 -7.88 -20.81
N ILE A 101 -0.35 -8.63 -19.76
CA ILE A 101 0.46 -8.69 -18.52
C ILE A 101 0.95 -10.10 -18.29
N THR A 102 2.26 -10.24 -18.14
CA THR A 102 2.95 -11.45 -17.67
C THR A 102 3.90 -11.05 -16.55
N VAL A 103 3.90 -11.80 -15.45
CA VAL A 103 4.70 -11.53 -14.26
C VAL A 103 5.54 -12.76 -13.93
N ASN A 104 6.81 -12.74 -14.29
CA ASN A 104 7.70 -13.89 -14.16
C ASN A 104 8.43 -13.93 -12.81
N ASN A 105 8.72 -12.76 -12.21
CA ASN A 105 9.42 -12.66 -10.93
C ASN A 105 8.49 -12.99 -9.73
N LEU A 106 7.18 -13.08 -9.98
CA LEU A 106 6.19 -13.43 -8.96
C LEU A 106 5.80 -14.91 -8.96
N VAL A 107 6.34 -15.72 -9.87
CA VAL A 107 6.02 -17.15 -9.93
C VAL A 107 6.32 -17.83 -8.59
N GLY A 108 5.31 -18.50 -8.02
CA GLY A 108 5.39 -19.18 -6.72
C GLY A 108 5.41 -18.23 -5.49
N ARG A 109 5.36 -16.90 -5.71
CA ARG A 109 5.29 -15.93 -4.60
C ARG A 109 3.84 -15.68 -4.19
N HIS A 110 3.68 -15.29 -2.94
CA HIS A 110 2.40 -14.93 -2.34
C HIS A 110 2.23 -13.42 -2.26
N ILE A 111 1.07 -12.93 -2.67
CA ILE A 111 0.70 -11.53 -2.63
C ILE A 111 -0.58 -11.39 -1.80
N LEU A 112 -0.51 -10.64 -0.71
CA LEU A 112 -1.66 -10.27 0.10
C LEU A 112 -2.31 -9.03 -0.51
N LEU A 113 -3.61 -9.10 -0.83
CA LEU A 113 -4.37 -8.01 -1.44
C LEU A 113 -5.73 -7.83 -0.76
N THR A 114 -6.20 -6.60 -0.69
CA THR A 114 -7.61 -6.33 -0.37
C THR A 114 -8.51 -6.76 -1.53
N LYS A 115 -9.71 -7.22 -1.20
CA LYS A 115 -10.70 -7.69 -2.19
C LYS A 115 -11.51 -6.55 -2.79
N SER A 116 -12.02 -6.76 -4.01
CA SER A 116 -12.94 -5.84 -4.65
C SER A 116 -14.16 -5.54 -3.76
N GLY A 117 -14.45 -4.26 -3.58
CA GLY A 117 -15.52 -3.78 -2.73
C GLY A 117 -15.26 -3.97 -1.23
N CYS A 118 -14.02 -4.23 -0.82
CA CYS A 118 -13.60 -4.14 0.57
C CYS A 118 -13.77 -2.71 1.07
N ARG A 119 -14.18 -2.56 2.32
CA ARG A 119 -14.09 -1.30 3.04
C ARG A 119 -12.86 -1.37 3.91
N LEU A 120 -11.87 -0.55 3.61
CA LEU A 120 -10.58 -0.58 4.31
C LEU A 120 -10.70 -0.28 5.80
N ASP A 121 -11.67 0.57 6.18
CA ASP A 121 -11.99 0.88 7.59
C ASP A 121 -12.57 -0.32 8.37
N LEU A 122 -12.98 -1.38 7.69
CA LEU A 122 -13.50 -2.60 8.31
C LEU A 122 -12.48 -3.74 8.38
N VAL A 123 -11.30 -3.60 7.75
CA VAL A 123 -10.23 -4.61 7.82
C VAL A 123 -9.81 -4.88 9.25
N GLU A 124 -9.80 -3.84 10.08
CA GLU A 124 -9.49 -3.91 11.50
C GLU A 124 -10.59 -4.58 12.34
N LEU A 125 -11.83 -4.56 11.88
CA LEU A 125 -13.02 -4.92 12.65
C LEU A 125 -13.64 -6.25 12.24
N GLU A 126 -13.43 -6.68 11.01
CA GLU A 126 -14.03 -7.88 10.43
C GLU A 126 -13.01 -9.03 10.34
N HIS A 127 -13.53 -10.24 10.17
CA HIS A 127 -12.66 -11.41 9.93
C HIS A 127 -11.81 -11.17 8.67
N PRO A 128 -10.48 -11.35 8.71
CA PRO A 128 -9.58 -11.04 7.60
C PRO A 128 -10.01 -11.65 6.27
N SER A 129 -10.48 -12.90 6.28
CA SER A 129 -10.94 -13.58 5.06
C SER A 129 -12.11 -12.90 4.33
N LEU A 130 -12.79 -11.91 4.95
CA LEU A 130 -13.81 -11.11 4.28
C LEU A 130 -13.21 -10.02 3.42
N ASN A 131 -12.09 -9.48 3.84
CA ASN A 131 -11.52 -8.23 3.32
C ASN A 131 -10.26 -8.44 2.49
N VAL A 132 -9.48 -9.49 2.78
CA VAL A 132 -8.23 -9.77 2.08
C VAL A 132 -8.22 -11.13 1.40
N THR A 133 -7.35 -11.27 0.43
CA THR A 133 -7.05 -12.53 -0.27
C THR A 133 -5.55 -12.68 -0.45
N ILE A 134 -5.06 -13.92 -0.48
CA ILE A 134 -3.70 -14.22 -0.89
C ILE A 134 -3.76 -14.81 -2.28
N LEU A 135 -2.98 -14.22 -3.19
CA LEU A 135 -2.77 -14.73 -4.53
C LEU A 135 -1.42 -15.45 -4.59
N GLU A 136 -1.37 -16.56 -5.30
CA GLU A 136 -0.13 -17.26 -5.65
C GLU A 136 -0.05 -17.36 -7.17
N MET A 137 1.07 -16.89 -7.76
CA MET A 137 1.27 -16.93 -9.21
C MET A 137 1.68 -18.32 -9.66
N GLU A 138 1.04 -18.81 -10.73
CA GLU A 138 1.40 -20.07 -11.36
C GLU A 138 2.67 -19.93 -12.23
N SER A 139 3.25 -21.08 -12.60
CA SER A 139 4.52 -21.15 -13.35
C SER A 139 4.49 -20.51 -14.75
N ASP A 140 3.32 -20.22 -15.28
CA ASP A 140 3.17 -19.54 -16.56
C ASP A 140 3.22 -18.01 -16.49
N GLY A 141 3.29 -17.44 -15.27
CA GLY A 141 3.32 -16.01 -15.05
C GLY A 141 2.06 -15.24 -15.48
N VAL A 142 0.99 -15.96 -15.83
CA VAL A 142 -0.27 -15.38 -16.35
C VAL A 142 -1.46 -15.76 -15.49
N HIS A 143 -1.47 -16.97 -14.94
CA HIS A 143 -2.52 -17.44 -14.06
C HIS A 143 -2.12 -17.33 -12.59
N TYR A 144 -3.14 -17.15 -11.75
CA TYR A 144 -2.97 -17.12 -10.30
C TYR A 144 -4.02 -17.98 -9.61
N ARG A 145 -3.71 -18.42 -8.39
CA ARG A 145 -4.61 -19.09 -7.46
C ARG A 145 -4.98 -18.15 -6.32
N MET A 146 -6.25 -18.18 -5.93
CA MET A 146 -6.69 -17.51 -4.72
C MET A 146 -6.60 -18.49 -3.56
N ARG A 147 -5.55 -18.34 -2.73
CA ARG A 147 -5.18 -19.31 -1.70
C ARG A 147 -5.79 -19.02 -0.33
N TYR A 148 -6.33 -17.81 -0.13
CA TYR A 148 -6.92 -17.35 1.14
C TYR A 148 -8.09 -16.41 0.88
N GLY A 149 -9.03 -16.34 1.83
CA GLY A 149 -10.16 -15.40 1.78
C GLY A 149 -11.16 -15.70 0.65
N THR A 150 -11.21 -16.93 0.16
CA THR A 150 -12.09 -17.38 -0.92
C THR A 150 -12.73 -18.72 -0.57
N PRO A 151 -13.96 -19.00 -1.05
CA PRO A 151 -14.51 -20.35 -1.01
C PRO A 151 -13.67 -21.33 -1.85
N THR A 152 -13.68 -22.60 -1.47
CA THR A 152 -13.10 -23.67 -2.30
C THR A 152 -13.88 -23.84 -3.61
N ILE A 153 -13.24 -24.47 -4.60
CA ILE A 153 -13.92 -24.82 -5.88
C ILE A 153 -15.16 -25.67 -5.59
N SER A 154 -15.04 -26.63 -4.68
CA SER A 154 -16.17 -27.51 -4.26
C SER A 154 -17.32 -26.72 -3.65
N GLU A 155 -17.04 -25.73 -2.79
CA GLU A 155 -18.06 -24.85 -2.21
C GLU A 155 -18.72 -23.94 -3.25
N LEU A 156 -17.94 -23.38 -4.17
CA LEU A 156 -18.45 -22.56 -5.26
C LEU A 156 -19.39 -23.37 -6.17
N ALA A 157 -19.02 -24.62 -6.51
CA ALA A 157 -19.86 -25.52 -7.28
C ALA A 157 -21.17 -25.85 -6.55
N ARG A 158 -21.10 -26.14 -5.25
CA ARG A 158 -22.26 -26.46 -4.41
C ARG A 158 -23.22 -25.29 -4.25
N THR A 159 -22.70 -24.06 -4.14
CA THR A 159 -23.52 -22.86 -3.90
C THR A 159 -23.93 -22.12 -5.16
N GLY A 160 -23.36 -22.47 -6.31
CA GLY A 160 -23.53 -21.73 -7.57
C GLY A 160 -22.95 -20.30 -7.50
N SER A 161 -22.10 -20.02 -6.52
CA SER A 161 -21.49 -18.70 -6.32
C SER A 161 -20.28 -18.51 -7.22
N LYS A 162 -19.98 -17.25 -7.55
CA LYS A 162 -18.71 -16.90 -8.20
C LYS A 162 -17.65 -16.63 -7.14
N PRO A 163 -16.36 -16.90 -7.42
CA PRO A 163 -15.28 -16.53 -6.51
C PRO A 163 -15.27 -15.02 -6.30
N PRO A 164 -14.89 -14.53 -5.11
CA PRO A 164 -14.62 -13.14 -4.90
C PRO A 164 -13.51 -12.70 -5.87
N LYS A 165 -13.48 -11.41 -6.19
CA LYS A 165 -12.43 -10.86 -7.05
C LYS A 165 -11.40 -10.15 -6.17
N PRO A 166 -10.11 -10.18 -6.50
CA PRO A 166 -9.16 -9.21 -6.00
C PRO A 166 -9.64 -7.80 -6.31
N THR A 167 -8.98 -6.77 -5.77
CA THR A 167 -9.27 -5.38 -6.14
C THR A 167 -9.31 -5.18 -7.66
N SER A 168 -10.03 -4.18 -8.15
CA SER A 168 -10.10 -3.87 -9.60
C SER A 168 -8.73 -3.52 -10.18
N GLU A 169 -7.85 -2.96 -9.36
CA GLU A 169 -6.50 -2.56 -9.73
C GLU A 169 -5.44 -3.64 -9.44
N PHE A 170 -5.84 -4.90 -9.15
CA PHE A 170 -4.90 -5.94 -8.70
C PHE A 170 -3.73 -6.19 -9.66
N PHE A 171 -3.94 -6.07 -10.96
CA PHE A 171 -2.87 -6.25 -11.94
C PHE A 171 -1.84 -5.09 -11.92
N HIS A 172 -2.21 -3.90 -11.42
CA HIS A 172 -1.25 -2.85 -11.14
C HIS A 172 -0.27 -3.29 -10.02
N TYR A 173 -0.81 -3.87 -8.94
CA TYR A 173 0.01 -4.48 -7.88
C TYR A 173 0.94 -5.55 -8.43
N MET A 174 0.38 -6.47 -9.22
CA MET A 174 1.17 -7.56 -9.80
C MET A 174 2.32 -7.04 -10.66
N LEU A 175 2.07 -6.03 -11.51
CA LEU A 175 3.08 -5.46 -12.39
C LEU A 175 4.18 -4.71 -11.59
N VAL A 176 3.78 -3.90 -10.60
CA VAL A 176 4.73 -3.16 -9.76
C VAL A 176 5.58 -4.11 -8.93
N PHE A 177 4.98 -5.13 -8.30
CA PHE A 177 5.72 -6.10 -7.51
C PHE A 177 6.64 -6.98 -8.36
N ASP A 178 6.22 -7.34 -9.59
CA ASP A 178 7.05 -8.11 -10.51
C ASP A 178 8.34 -7.37 -10.90
N GLN A 179 8.23 -6.06 -11.11
CA GLN A 179 9.32 -5.25 -11.65
C GLN A 179 10.15 -4.55 -10.55
N LEU A 180 9.57 -4.30 -9.39
CA LEU A 180 10.17 -3.47 -8.35
C LEU A 180 10.22 -4.13 -6.97
N GLY A 181 9.60 -5.29 -6.78
CA GLY A 181 9.52 -5.98 -5.49
C GLY A 181 10.86 -6.46 -4.93
N ASP A 182 11.91 -6.56 -5.76
CA ASP A 182 13.25 -6.96 -5.31
C ASP A 182 14.07 -5.80 -4.73
N TYR A 183 13.53 -4.58 -4.75
CA TYR A 183 14.17 -3.37 -4.22
C TYR A 183 13.70 -3.00 -2.82
N GLU A 184 13.38 -3.99 -1.98
CA GLU A 184 12.89 -3.81 -0.60
C GLU A 184 11.53 -3.09 -0.46
N PHE A 185 10.87 -2.77 -1.57
CA PHE A 185 9.56 -2.12 -1.57
C PHE A 185 8.45 -3.14 -1.79
N ASN A 186 8.00 -3.72 -0.69
CA ASN A 186 7.07 -4.84 -0.71
C ASN A 186 5.60 -4.46 -0.51
N ALA A 187 5.29 -3.18 -0.37
CA ALA A 187 3.93 -2.73 -0.17
C ALA A 187 3.51 -1.65 -1.17
N LEU A 188 2.23 -1.64 -1.49
CA LEU A 188 1.59 -0.65 -2.34
C LEU A 188 0.21 -0.30 -1.77
N VAL A 189 -0.06 0.98 -1.62
CA VAL A 189 -1.30 1.53 -1.08
C VAL A 189 -1.95 2.46 -2.10
N HIS A 190 -3.22 2.23 -2.40
CA HIS A 190 -4.05 3.11 -3.21
C HIS A 190 -5.05 3.85 -2.33
N LEU A 191 -5.01 5.18 -2.36
CA LEU A 191 -5.96 6.07 -1.71
C LEU A 191 -6.66 6.96 -2.73
N GLN A 192 -7.84 7.47 -2.36
CA GLN A 192 -8.56 8.46 -3.17
C GLN A 192 -8.71 9.77 -2.38
N PRO A 193 -7.60 10.46 -2.10
CA PRO A 193 -7.54 11.61 -1.24
C PRO A 193 -8.32 12.79 -1.82
N LYS A 194 -9.10 13.48 -0.95
CA LYS A 194 -10.06 14.49 -1.37
C LYS A 194 -9.40 15.73 -1.96
N PHE A 195 -8.40 16.27 -1.27
CA PHE A 195 -7.83 17.57 -1.63
C PHE A 195 -6.92 17.45 -2.84
N LEU A 196 -6.13 16.37 -2.94
CA LEU A 196 -5.38 16.07 -4.16
C LEU A 196 -6.32 15.92 -5.36
N ASN A 197 -7.46 15.24 -5.20
CA ASN A 197 -8.45 15.10 -6.26
C ASN A 197 -9.07 16.45 -6.67
N LEU A 198 -9.32 17.37 -5.73
CA LEU A 198 -9.81 18.71 -6.03
C LEU A 198 -8.78 19.55 -6.80
N ILE A 199 -7.53 19.55 -6.32
CA ILE A 199 -6.43 20.30 -6.95
C ILE A 199 -6.14 19.76 -8.34
N SER A 200 -6.12 18.47 -8.53
CA SER A 200 -5.84 17.84 -9.82
C SER A 200 -6.87 18.15 -10.91
N ARG A 201 -8.08 18.56 -10.52
CA ARG A 201 -9.13 19.00 -11.44
C ARG A 201 -9.18 20.52 -11.62
N SER A 202 -8.27 21.27 -11.01
CA SER A 202 -8.09 22.69 -11.17
C SER A 202 -7.03 23.00 -12.24
N GLU A 203 -6.73 24.29 -12.43
CA GLU A 203 -5.62 24.73 -13.29
C GLU A 203 -4.24 24.29 -12.82
N HIS A 204 -4.12 23.83 -11.58
CA HIS A 204 -2.91 23.27 -10.99
C HIS A 204 -2.74 21.76 -11.28
N GLY A 205 -3.72 21.11 -11.92
CA GLY A 205 -3.71 19.67 -12.23
C GLY A 205 -2.81 19.28 -13.40
N VAL A 206 -1.77 20.04 -13.69
CA VAL A 206 -0.76 19.75 -14.70
C VAL A 206 0.61 19.56 -14.05
N PRO A 207 1.47 18.68 -14.58
CA PRO A 207 2.74 18.29 -13.94
C PRO A 207 3.58 19.49 -13.48
N GLU A 208 3.66 20.54 -14.31
CA GLU A 208 4.51 21.69 -14.09
C GLU A 208 4.05 22.60 -12.93
N ARG A 209 2.77 22.50 -12.54
CA ARG A 209 2.17 23.35 -11.49
C ARG A 209 1.74 22.59 -10.25
N PHE A 210 1.59 21.28 -10.36
CA PHE A 210 1.00 20.47 -9.29
C PHE A 210 1.85 20.51 -8.02
N TYR A 211 3.14 20.26 -8.17
CA TYR A 211 4.06 20.32 -7.04
C TYR A 211 4.25 21.76 -6.54
N ASP A 212 4.40 22.73 -7.43
CA ASP A 212 4.56 24.13 -7.05
C ASP A 212 3.40 24.66 -6.22
N PHE A 213 2.20 24.14 -6.45
CA PHE A 213 1.03 24.46 -5.64
C PHE A 213 1.08 23.83 -4.25
N LEU A 214 1.70 22.66 -4.09
CA LEU A 214 1.77 21.94 -2.82
C LEU A 214 2.92 22.40 -1.92
N LYS A 215 4.09 22.65 -2.50
CA LYS A 215 5.37 22.79 -1.77
C LYS A 215 5.47 23.96 -0.79
N GLY A 216 4.58 24.94 -0.91
CA GLY A 216 4.72 26.20 -0.17
C GLY A 216 3.92 26.29 1.12
N TYR A 217 3.13 25.29 1.47
CA TYR A 217 2.19 25.41 2.61
C TYR A 217 2.53 24.56 3.81
N GLU A 218 3.38 23.57 3.64
CA GLU A 218 3.76 22.64 4.68
C GLU A 218 5.28 22.40 4.58
N PRO A 219 6.08 22.66 5.65
CA PRO A 219 7.54 22.71 5.55
C PRO A 219 8.20 21.36 5.26
N GLU A 220 7.57 20.26 5.67
CA GLU A 220 8.07 18.92 5.39
C GLU A 220 7.81 18.48 3.94
N THR A 221 6.87 19.12 3.21
CA THR A 221 6.53 18.73 1.85
C THR A 221 7.72 18.73 0.88
N PRO A 222 8.61 19.72 0.85
CA PRO A 222 9.81 19.67 0.01
C PRO A 222 10.74 18.52 0.38
N ILE A 223 10.95 18.27 1.67
CA ILE A 223 11.82 17.22 2.17
C ILE A 223 11.27 15.83 1.76
N ILE A 224 9.97 15.61 2.00
CA ILE A 224 9.32 14.35 1.64
C ILE A 224 9.30 14.19 0.12
N TYR A 225 9.00 15.25 -0.63
CA TYR A 225 9.01 15.23 -2.09
C TYR A 225 10.34 14.73 -2.64
N ASP A 226 11.45 15.28 -2.14
CA ASP A 226 12.79 14.87 -2.56
C ASP A 226 13.11 13.44 -2.12
N SER A 227 12.77 13.06 -0.88
CA SER A 227 13.07 11.74 -0.33
C SER A 227 12.33 10.61 -1.07
N VAL A 228 11.14 10.89 -1.62
CA VAL A 228 10.33 9.89 -2.35
C VAL A 228 10.51 9.98 -3.88
N GLY A 229 11.48 10.74 -4.37
CA GLY A 229 11.73 10.92 -5.80
C GLY A 229 10.64 11.75 -6.51
N GLY A 230 9.90 12.58 -5.76
CA GLY A 230 8.80 13.38 -6.28
C GLY A 230 7.49 12.59 -6.47
N ILE A 231 6.50 13.24 -7.08
CA ILE A 231 5.20 12.64 -7.41
C ILE A 231 5.06 12.50 -8.92
N GLY A 232 4.85 11.27 -9.39
CA GLY A 232 4.59 11.01 -10.82
C GLY A 232 3.11 11.24 -11.15
N LEU A 233 2.80 11.98 -12.21
CA LEU A 233 1.42 12.26 -12.60
C LEU A 233 1.01 11.44 -13.82
N VAL A 234 -0.04 10.67 -13.69
CA VAL A 234 -0.69 9.92 -14.79
C VAL A 234 -1.97 10.65 -15.17
N MET A 235 -2.10 10.99 -16.44
CA MET A 235 -3.27 11.70 -16.96
C MET A 235 -4.53 10.84 -16.85
N GLU A 236 -5.68 11.48 -16.64
CA GLU A 236 -6.98 10.83 -16.43
C GLU A 236 -7.32 9.84 -17.55
N LYS A 237 -7.57 8.59 -17.15
CA LYS A 237 -8.11 7.51 -17.99
C LYS A 237 -9.08 6.68 -17.15
N ALA A 238 -9.81 5.79 -17.78
CA ALA A 238 -10.69 4.89 -17.06
C ALA A 238 -9.90 4.00 -16.09
N PRO A 239 -10.24 3.94 -14.80
CA PRO A 239 -9.59 3.04 -13.85
C PRO A 239 -9.70 1.58 -14.30
N GLY A 240 -8.70 0.77 -13.94
CA GLY A 240 -8.73 -0.66 -14.22
C GLY A 240 -8.31 -1.04 -15.63
N ILE A 241 -7.70 -0.14 -16.41
CA ILE A 241 -7.10 -0.48 -17.70
C ILE A 241 -5.59 -0.72 -17.57
N PRO A 242 -5.00 -1.71 -18.30
CA PRO A 242 -3.58 -2.03 -18.20
C PRO A 242 -2.64 -0.86 -18.50
N GLU A 243 -3.01 0.04 -19.40
CA GLU A 243 -2.21 1.19 -19.80
C GLU A 243 -1.87 2.11 -18.63
N LEU A 244 -2.80 2.31 -17.67
CA LEU A 244 -2.52 3.08 -16.46
C LEU A 244 -1.44 2.41 -15.61
N SER A 245 -1.48 1.08 -15.53
CA SER A 245 -0.49 0.33 -14.76
C SER A 245 0.91 0.41 -15.38
N PHE A 246 1.02 0.35 -16.70
CA PHE A 246 2.30 0.50 -17.39
C PHE A 246 2.85 1.92 -17.24
N GLN A 247 2.03 2.96 -17.41
CA GLN A 247 2.45 4.34 -17.19
C GLN A 247 2.89 4.58 -15.75
N SER A 248 2.15 4.02 -14.77
CA SER A 248 2.54 4.12 -13.37
C SER A 248 3.87 3.41 -13.08
N LEU A 249 4.09 2.24 -13.67
CA LEU A 249 5.37 1.52 -13.52
C LEU A 249 6.54 2.36 -14.03
N GLN A 250 6.42 2.95 -15.22
CA GLN A 250 7.44 3.83 -15.80
C GLN A 250 7.76 5.02 -14.87
N LEU A 251 6.72 5.63 -14.29
CA LEU A 251 6.90 6.72 -13.33
C LEU A 251 7.51 6.24 -12.01
N PHE A 252 7.11 5.08 -11.49
CA PHE A 252 7.76 4.50 -10.32
C PHE A 252 9.24 4.19 -10.57
N GLN A 253 9.59 3.80 -11.79
CA GLN A 253 10.96 3.60 -12.23
C GLN A 253 11.73 4.91 -12.48
N GLY A 254 11.07 6.07 -12.38
CA GLY A 254 11.70 7.37 -12.59
C GLY A 254 12.09 7.64 -14.04
N GLU A 255 11.45 7.02 -15.03
CA GLU A 255 11.79 7.17 -16.45
C GLU A 255 11.66 8.62 -16.97
N ASP A 256 10.86 9.45 -16.29
CA ASP A 256 10.65 10.85 -16.61
C ASP A 256 11.59 11.82 -15.87
N LEU A 257 12.49 11.32 -15.02
CA LEU A 257 13.45 12.16 -14.28
C LEU A 257 14.64 12.51 -15.16
N PRO A 258 15.05 13.81 -15.23
CA PRO A 258 16.07 14.27 -16.18
C PRO A 258 17.48 13.73 -15.91
N ASP A 259 17.83 13.49 -14.67
CA ASP A 259 19.18 13.08 -14.23
C ASP A 259 19.15 11.74 -13.46
N ARG A 260 18.43 10.77 -14.00
CA ARG A 260 18.22 9.48 -13.33
C ARG A 260 19.54 8.78 -13.01
N SER A 261 19.87 8.64 -11.72
CA SER A 261 20.76 7.58 -11.26
C SER A 261 19.99 6.25 -11.29
N ALA A 262 20.69 5.12 -11.49
CA ALA A 262 20.06 3.80 -11.60
C ALA A 262 19.19 3.42 -10.37
N ASP A 263 19.41 4.11 -9.25
CA ASP A 263 18.77 3.86 -7.96
C ASP A 263 17.68 4.88 -7.57
N GLN A 264 17.36 5.83 -8.46
CA GLN A 264 16.29 6.80 -8.19
C GLN A 264 14.95 6.26 -8.66
N PHE A 265 14.13 5.90 -7.72
CA PHE A 265 12.75 5.47 -7.91
C PHE A 265 11.79 6.45 -7.28
N ARG A 266 10.61 6.62 -7.88
CA ARG A 266 9.51 7.32 -7.22
C ARG A 266 8.78 6.39 -6.27
N HIS A 267 8.30 6.96 -5.16
CA HIS A 267 7.45 6.22 -4.22
C HIS A 267 5.97 6.55 -4.37
N VAL A 268 5.63 7.63 -5.06
CA VAL A 268 4.24 8.06 -5.24
C VAL A 268 3.93 8.35 -6.69
N VAL A 269 2.85 7.76 -7.17
CA VAL A 269 2.24 8.06 -8.46
C VAL A 269 0.79 8.46 -8.22
N TYR A 270 0.36 9.53 -8.87
CA TYR A 270 -0.98 10.05 -8.75
C TYR A 270 -1.73 9.99 -10.09
N TRP A 271 -2.85 9.28 -10.09
CA TRP A 271 -3.77 9.25 -11.24
C TRP A 271 -4.70 10.44 -11.14
N ILE A 272 -4.53 11.40 -12.03
CA ILE A 272 -5.26 12.68 -12.00
C ILE A 272 -6.77 12.42 -11.97
N GLY A 273 -7.43 13.02 -10.98
CA GLY A 273 -8.87 12.88 -10.77
C GLY A 273 -9.32 11.54 -10.18
N HIS A 274 -8.39 10.62 -9.86
CA HIS A 274 -8.72 9.31 -9.30
C HIS A 274 -8.09 9.11 -7.91
N GLY A 275 -6.77 9.08 -7.80
CA GLY A 275 -6.10 8.86 -6.52
C GLY A 275 -4.61 8.54 -6.63
N THR A 276 -3.99 8.34 -5.47
CA THR A 276 -2.58 7.99 -5.34
C THR A 276 -2.37 6.50 -5.35
N PHE A 277 -1.24 6.07 -5.91
CA PHE A 277 -0.58 4.81 -5.58
C PHE A 277 0.76 5.16 -4.95
N SER A 278 1.01 4.65 -3.77
CA SER A 278 2.27 4.83 -3.06
C SER A 278 2.86 3.49 -2.70
N ARG A 279 4.18 3.36 -2.83
CA ARG A 279 4.93 2.17 -2.47
C ARG A 279 5.85 2.45 -1.29
N GLY A 280 6.15 1.42 -0.51
CA GLY A 280 7.00 1.50 0.66
C GLY A 280 7.50 0.13 1.08
N VAL A 281 8.34 0.11 2.11
CA VAL A 281 8.88 -1.14 2.67
C VAL A 281 7.78 -1.98 3.35
N ASP A 282 6.74 -1.30 3.83
CA ASP A 282 5.53 -1.93 4.38
C ASP A 282 4.29 -1.06 4.10
N ILE A 283 3.12 -1.51 4.54
CA ILE A 283 1.85 -0.82 4.33
C ILE A 283 1.83 0.57 5.01
N LEU A 284 2.43 0.71 6.18
CA LEU A 284 2.42 1.98 6.93
C LEU A 284 3.33 3.01 6.27
N ASP A 285 4.50 2.59 5.82
CA ASP A 285 5.43 3.43 5.09
C ASP A 285 4.81 3.90 3.76
N SER A 286 4.26 2.96 3.00
CA SER A 286 3.53 3.25 1.78
C SER A 286 2.36 4.23 2.02
N TYR A 287 1.58 4.04 3.09
CA TYR A 287 0.48 4.92 3.47
C TYR A 287 0.96 6.34 3.79
N ARG A 288 2.04 6.48 4.55
CA ARG A 288 2.61 7.79 4.94
C ARG A 288 3.00 8.64 3.73
N HIS A 289 3.59 8.04 2.72
CA HIS A 289 3.96 8.76 1.49
C HIS A 289 2.75 9.45 0.83
N ALA A 290 1.58 8.78 0.78
CA ALA A 290 0.38 9.40 0.26
C ALA A 290 -0.24 10.43 1.22
N GLU A 291 -0.15 10.18 2.52
CA GLU A 291 -0.72 11.04 3.57
C GLU A 291 -0.08 12.44 3.56
N TYR A 292 1.24 12.53 3.44
CA TYR A 292 1.95 13.81 3.38
C TYR A 292 1.46 14.69 2.23
N PHE A 293 1.30 14.12 1.04
CA PHE A 293 0.81 14.91 -0.10
C PHE A 293 -0.64 15.36 0.05
N GLU A 294 -1.48 14.55 0.69
CA GLU A 294 -2.85 14.97 0.98
C GLU A 294 -2.90 16.06 2.07
N ALA A 295 -2.05 15.99 3.08
CA ALA A 295 -1.93 17.04 4.10
C ALA A 295 -1.49 18.36 3.46
N ALA A 296 -0.47 18.36 2.63
CA ALA A 296 -0.03 19.54 1.88
C ALA A 296 -1.14 20.09 0.96
N ALA A 297 -1.83 19.20 0.24
CA ALA A 297 -2.95 19.56 -0.62
C ALA A 297 -4.10 20.21 0.16
N ARG A 298 -4.41 19.67 1.34
CA ARG A 298 -5.42 20.24 2.24
C ARG A 298 -5.03 21.65 2.67
N MET A 299 -3.81 21.84 3.15
CA MET A 299 -3.33 23.16 3.60
C MET A 299 -3.35 24.16 2.45
N ALA A 300 -2.84 23.78 1.28
CA ALA A 300 -2.86 24.63 0.09
C ALA A 300 -4.30 25.01 -0.32
N TRP A 301 -5.23 24.04 -0.30
CA TRP A 301 -6.63 24.28 -0.62
C TRP A 301 -7.31 25.21 0.39
N GLU A 302 -7.17 24.94 1.70
CA GLU A 302 -7.76 25.72 2.77
C GLU A 302 -7.22 27.17 2.77
N ALA A 303 -5.91 27.35 2.55
CA ALA A 303 -5.29 28.66 2.40
C ALA A 303 -5.89 29.46 1.26
N ASN A 304 -6.13 28.86 0.12
CA ASN A 304 -6.73 29.53 -1.04
C ASN A 304 -8.23 29.80 -0.89
N GLN A 305 -8.93 29.10 0.00
CA GLN A 305 -10.36 29.34 0.25
C GLN A 305 -10.63 30.36 1.36
N THR A 306 -9.71 30.52 2.27
CA THR A 306 -9.78 31.53 3.33
C THR A 306 -9.15 32.79 2.80
N ASN A 307 -9.84 33.95 2.85
CA ASN A 307 -9.24 35.26 2.58
C ASN A 307 -8.20 35.66 3.65
N ILE A 308 -7.60 34.69 4.32
CA ILE A 308 -6.45 34.86 5.18
C ILE A 308 -5.25 35.02 4.23
N ASP A 309 -4.50 36.09 4.39
CA ASP A 309 -3.26 36.35 3.65
C ASP A 309 -2.18 35.33 4.11
N SER A 310 -2.44 34.04 3.88
CA SER A 310 -1.51 32.95 4.14
C SER A 310 -0.64 32.83 2.91
N GLN A 311 0.61 33.25 3.05
CA GLN A 311 1.58 33.14 1.97
C GLN A 311 2.23 31.75 2.04
N ALA A 312 2.32 31.11 0.89
CA ALA A 312 3.21 29.97 0.70
C ALA A 312 4.65 30.36 1.05
N TYR A 313 5.44 29.40 1.51
CA TYR A 313 6.88 29.63 1.70
C TYR A 313 7.51 30.11 0.39
N SER A 314 8.41 31.11 0.52
CA SER A 314 9.18 31.55 -0.64
C SER A 314 10.13 30.46 -1.13
N GLU A 315 10.54 30.52 -2.39
CA GLU A 315 11.54 29.58 -2.92
C GLU A 315 12.85 29.61 -2.14
N GLU A 316 13.25 30.79 -1.62
CA GLU A 316 14.42 30.95 -0.75
C GLU A 316 14.23 30.19 0.57
N THR A 317 13.03 30.25 1.17
CA THR A 317 12.72 29.50 2.41
C THR A 317 12.73 28.00 2.16
N VAL A 318 12.13 27.53 1.05
CA VAL A 318 12.14 26.12 0.65
C VAL A 318 13.58 25.63 0.44
N SER A 319 14.41 26.40 -0.27
CA SER A 319 15.83 26.06 -0.45
C SER A 319 16.57 25.96 0.88
N CYS A 320 16.35 26.92 1.80
CA CYS A 320 16.94 26.89 3.13
C CYS A 320 16.54 25.65 3.94
N ILE A 321 15.27 25.24 3.87
CA ILE A 321 14.78 24.01 4.53
C ILE A 321 15.52 22.78 4.01
N LEU A 322 15.65 22.65 2.70
CA LEU A 322 16.35 21.53 2.07
C LEU A 322 17.84 21.51 2.40
N ASP A 323 18.49 22.68 2.36
CA ASP A 323 19.91 22.80 2.68
C ASP A 323 20.20 22.43 4.16
N GLU A 324 19.37 22.91 5.09
CA GLU A 324 19.47 22.55 6.51
C GLU A 324 19.22 21.07 6.76
N PHE A 325 18.22 20.50 6.08
CA PHE A 325 17.93 19.07 6.17
C PHE A 325 19.11 18.24 5.67
N ALA A 326 19.67 18.57 4.52
CA ALA A 326 20.84 17.90 3.94
C ALA A 326 22.07 18.02 4.84
N ALA A 327 22.30 19.19 5.45
CA ALA A 327 23.42 19.44 6.36
C ALA A 327 23.31 18.68 7.69
N ASN A 328 22.09 18.38 8.13
CA ASN A 328 21.82 17.67 9.37
C ASN A 328 21.68 16.16 9.21
N GLN A 329 21.75 15.63 7.98
CA GLN A 329 21.88 14.19 7.79
C GLN A 329 23.23 13.77 8.36
N LEU A 330 23.21 12.92 9.39
CA LEU A 330 24.44 12.39 10.00
C LEU A 330 25.25 11.70 8.90
N PRO A 331 26.58 11.97 8.84
CA PRO A 331 27.43 11.22 7.91
C PRO A 331 27.25 9.73 8.19
N GLU A 332 27.18 8.93 7.13
CA GLU A 332 27.16 7.48 7.28
C GLU A 332 28.30 7.06 8.21
N PRO A 333 28.05 6.15 9.18
CA PRO A 333 29.10 5.69 10.08
C PRO A 333 30.24 5.11 9.23
N ASP A 334 31.43 5.67 9.40
CA ASP A 334 32.62 5.30 8.67
C ASP A 334 32.84 3.77 8.75
N GLN A 335 32.53 3.06 7.67
CA GLN A 335 32.64 1.60 7.60
C GLN A 335 34.10 1.11 7.70
N THR A 336 35.06 2.01 7.78
CA THR A 336 36.50 1.67 7.83
C THR A 336 37.02 1.32 9.22
N SER A 337 36.21 1.39 10.29
CA SER A 337 36.64 1.12 11.66
C SER A 337 36.15 -0.21 12.26
N VAL A 338 35.62 -1.12 11.48
CA VAL A 338 35.32 -2.48 11.96
C VAL A 338 36.61 -3.31 11.93
N THR A 339 37.47 -3.13 12.93
CA THR A 339 38.38 -4.17 13.35
C THR A 339 37.55 -5.31 13.90
N GLU A 340 37.62 -6.49 13.25
CA GLU A 340 36.96 -7.72 13.70
C GLU A 340 37.20 -7.96 15.19
N PRO A 341 36.16 -8.01 16.04
CA PRO A 341 36.32 -8.56 17.37
C PRO A 341 36.29 -10.07 17.27
N SER A 342 37.34 -10.66 17.82
CA SER A 342 37.47 -12.10 18.07
C SER A 342 36.17 -12.70 18.62
N SER A 343 35.76 -13.83 18.03
CA SER A 343 34.66 -14.70 18.43
C SER A 343 34.51 -14.87 19.94
N THR A 344 33.44 -14.32 20.53
CA THR A 344 32.80 -14.87 21.73
C THR A 344 31.32 -14.54 21.71
N GLU A 345 30.57 -15.54 21.89
CA GLU A 345 29.15 -15.78 21.99
C GLU A 345 28.19 -14.64 22.38
N SER A 346 27.02 -14.72 21.73
CA SER A 346 25.63 -14.57 22.22
C SER A 346 24.96 -13.21 22.27
N SER A 347 23.76 -13.32 21.81
CA SER A 347 22.51 -12.54 22.01
C SER A 347 22.20 -11.43 21.03
N SER A 348 21.19 -11.78 20.22
CA SER A 348 20.36 -10.95 19.36
C SER A 348 19.73 -9.74 20.06
N GLU A 349 20.02 -8.55 19.58
CA GLU A 349 19.11 -7.41 19.66
C GLU A 349 19.28 -6.57 18.40
N THR A 350 18.35 -6.75 17.49
CA THR A 350 18.14 -5.87 16.34
C THR A 350 17.39 -4.62 16.80
N GLY A 351 18.09 -3.54 17.02
CA GLY A 351 17.50 -2.23 17.29
C GLY A 351 17.25 -1.48 15.98
N ASN A 352 16.00 -1.36 15.60
CA ASN A 352 15.57 -0.41 14.57
C ASN A 352 15.48 1.00 15.17
N LEU A 353 16.31 1.89 14.66
CA LEU A 353 16.27 3.32 14.95
C LEU A 353 15.36 4.03 13.94
N TYR A 354 14.08 4.18 14.27
CA TYR A 354 13.25 5.28 13.79
C TYR A 354 12.35 5.69 14.95
N ASN A 355 12.86 6.62 15.76
CA ASN A 355 12.05 7.38 16.70
C ASN A 355 11.72 8.72 16.04
N TYR A 356 10.47 8.93 15.67
CA TYR A 356 9.85 10.25 15.58
C TYR A 356 8.79 10.36 16.68
N PRO A 357 8.61 11.58 17.28
CA PRO A 357 7.71 11.81 18.41
C PRO A 357 6.24 11.57 18.09
#